data_2eee3e820ee1f73162929b5ce1b78ba3
#
_entry.id   2eee3e820ee1f73162929b5ce1b78ba3
#
_cell.length_a   1.000
_cell.length_b   1.000
_cell.length_c   1.000
_cell.angle_alpha   90.00
_cell.angle_beta   90.00
_cell.angle_gamma   90.00
#
_symmetry.space_group_name_H-M   'P 1'
#
loop_
_entity.id
_entity.type
_entity.pdbx_description
1 polymer ?
#
loop_
_entity_poly.entity_id
_entity_poly.type
_entity_poly.pdbx_seq_one_letter_code
_entity_poly.pdbx_strand_id
1 'polypeptide(L)'
;MSYSFRSDRIEKLRARVGERLSEKRMKHVLAVEDMAFRLGLLFFFKDEETLNLLRAAALLHDVTKELTDEEQLAILEAHSVTPLPEDLASMPTIHALTAALIIPRDFPEFADPRLIDAVRYHTTGREDMSLIEKIIFLADYIDDTRTYPACAELRDEFFSAHPTDMGYGERVRHLDRAALRSIDNNLAYLNAKQRNIHPLTLAARDDLMRRLSDED
;
A
#
# COMPACT_ATOMS: atom_id res chain seq x y z
N MET A 1 -16.29 -17.58 4.79
CA MET A 1 -15.25 -18.42 4.21
C MET A 1 -13.96 -18.11 4.94
N SER A 2 -13.17 -19.10 5.35
CA SER A 2 -11.85 -18.87 5.95
C SER A 2 -10.85 -18.66 4.81
N TYR A 3 -10.25 -17.49 4.72
CA TYR A 3 -9.13 -17.24 3.82
C TYR A 3 -7.88 -17.90 4.42
N SER A 4 -7.15 -18.69 3.65
CA SER A 4 -5.93 -19.35 4.10
C SER A 4 -4.75 -18.84 3.26
N PHE A 5 -3.95 -17.95 3.83
CA PHE A 5 -2.76 -17.37 3.19
C PHE A 5 -1.54 -18.29 3.41
N ARG A 6 -1.45 -19.35 2.60
CA ARG A 6 -0.33 -20.30 2.66
C ARG A 6 0.77 -19.89 1.68
N SER A 7 2.02 -20.19 2.01
CA SER A 7 3.19 -19.83 1.19
C SER A 7 3.14 -20.40 -0.25
N ASP A 8 2.60 -21.61 -0.43
CA ASP A 8 2.40 -22.20 -1.76
C ASP A 8 1.41 -21.42 -2.64
N ARG A 9 0.44 -20.73 -2.03
CA ARG A 9 -0.48 -19.83 -2.73
C ARG A 9 0.19 -18.52 -3.13
N ILE A 10 1.10 -18.02 -2.29
CA ILE A 10 1.86 -16.79 -2.61
C ILE A 10 2.74 -17.00 -3.85
N GLU A 11 3.41 -18.14 -3.97
CA GLU A 11 4.20 -18.46 -5.18
C GLU A 11 3.33 -18.50 -6.44
N LYS A 12 2.15 -19.12 -6.38
CA LYS A 12 1.19 -19.13 -7.49
C LYS A 12 0.68 -17.72 -7.81
N LEU A 13 0.46 -16.88 -6.79
CA LEU A 13 0.04 -15.50 -6.97
C LEU A 13 1.10 -14.69 -7.72
N ARG A 14 2.39 -14.83 -7.36
CA ARG A 14 3.49 -14.16 -8.08
C ARG A 14 3.49 -14.49 -9.57
N ALA A 15 3.33 -15.76 -9.94
CA ALA A 15 3.26 -16.16 -11.34
C ALA A 15 2.10 -15.49 -12.06
N ARG A 16 0.89 -15.50 -11.46
CA ARG A 16 -0.33 -14.90 -12.06
C ARG A 16 -0.23 -13.38 -12.19
N VAL A 17 0.36 -12.70 -11.21
CA VAL A 17 0.61 -11.25 -11.27
C VAL A 17 1.66 -10.94 -12.33
N GLY A 18 2.73 -11.74 -12.42
CA GLY A 18 3.76 -11.59 -13.42
C GLY A 18 3.27 -11.72 -14.88
N GLU A 19 2.17 -12.46 -15.12
CA GLU A 19 1.52 -12.54 -16.44
C GLU A 19 0.79 -11.22 -16.84
N ARG A 20 0.52 -10.33 -15.88
CA ARG A 20 -0.23 -9.07 -16.08
C ARG A 20 0.64 -7.83 -16.12
N LEU A 21 1.87 -7.92 -15.65
CA LEU A 21 2.75 -6.77 -15.45
C LEU A 21 4.02 -6.88 -16.30
N SER A 22 4.55 -5.73 -16.71
CA SER A 22 5.88 -5.68 -17.32
C SER A 22 6.97 -6.13 -16.33
N GLU A 23 8.11 -6.60 -16.85
CA GLU A 23 9.27 -6.97 -16.03
C GLU A 23 9.70 -5.84 -15.08
N LYS A 24 9.65 -4.60 -15.57
CA LYS A 24 9.99 -3.42 -14.77
C LYS A 24 9.03 -3.25 -13.59
N ARG A 25 7.72 -3.38 -13.85
CA ARG A 25 6.70 -3.27 -12.80
C ARG A 25 6.78 -4.44 -11.84
N MET A 26 6.96 -5.64 -12.35
CA MET A 26 7.10 -6.84 -11.52
C MET A 26 8.31 -6.76 -10.57
N LYS A 27 9.44 -6.20 -11.02
CA LYS A 27 10.59 -5.95 -10.17
C LYS A 27 10.25 -5.06 -8.97
N HIS A 28 9.47 -3.99 -9.20
CA HIS A 28 8.99 -3.13 -8.12
C HIS A 28 8.04 -3.89 -7.18
N VAL A 29 7.04 -4.59 -7.72
CA VAL A 29 6.06 -5.36 -6.94
C VAL A 29 6.73 -6.38 -6.02
N LEU A 30 7.77 -7.08 -6.50
CA LEU A 30 8.54 -8.02 -5.68
C LEU A 30 9.35 -7.31 -4.58
N ALA A 31 9.88 -6.12 -4.85
CA ALA A 31 10.57 -5.33 -3.83
C ALA A 31 9.60 -4.81 -2.76
N VAL A 32 8.38 -4.41 -3.15
CA VAL A 32 7.32 -4.05 -2.21
C VAL A 32 6.88 -5.26 -1.38
N GLU A 33 6.79 -6.46 -1.98
CA GLU A 33 6.50 -7.70 -1.26
C GLU A 33 7.55 -7.99 -0.17
N ASP A 34 8.85 -7.89 -0.51
CA ASP A 34 9.93 -8.07 0.47
C ASP A 34 9.86 -7.01 1.58
N MET A 35 9.67 -5.75 1.22
CA MET A 35 9.55 -4.65 2.19
C MET A 35 8.34 -4.82 3.10
N ALA A 36 7.17 -5.18 2.56
CA ALA A 36 5.96 -5.45 3.35
C ALA A 36 6.17 -6.62 4.32
N PHE A 37 6.88 -7.67 3.89
CA PHE A 37 7.25 -8.78 4.75
C PHE A 37 8.20 -8.35 5.88
N ARG A 38 9.25 -7.58 5.58
CA ARG A 38 10.21 -7.04 6.56
C ARG A 38 9.51 -6.14 7.59
N LEU A 39 8.65 -5.23 7.16
CA LEU A 39 7.84 -4.41 8.05
C LEU A 39 6.84 -5.25 8.85
N GLY A 40 6.20 -6.22 8.21
CA GLY A 40 5.26 -7.14 8.85
C GLY A 40 5.89 -7.96 9.98
N LEU A 41 7.14 -8.40 9.84
CA LEU A 41 7.87 -9.13 10.88
C LEU A 41 8.01 -8.31 12.19
N LEU A 42 8.01 -6.98 12.11
CA LEU A 42 8.07 -6.13 13.30
C LEU A 42 6.81 -6.25 14.18
N PHE A 43 5.69 -6.64 13.61
CA PHE A 43 4.38 -6.66 14.28
C PHE A 43 3.75 -8.05 14.38
N PHE A 44 4.02 -8.92 13.40
CA PHE A 44 3.32 -10.18 13.17
C PHE A 44 4.27 -11.38 13.07
N PHE A 45 5.47 -11.36 13.68
CA PHE A 45 6.51 -12.37 13.47
C PHE A 45 6.09 -13.81 13.81
N LYS A 46 5.02 -14.01 14.58
CA LYS A 46 4.44 -15.33 14.91
C LYS A 46 3.13 -15.62 14.17
N ASP A 47 2.66 -14.70 13.36
CA ASP A 47 1.40 -14.81 12.62
C ASP A 47 1.70 -14.93 11.12
N GLU A 48 2.00 -16.17 10.71
CA GLU A 48 2.31 -16.49 9.31
C GLU A 48 1.14 -16.14 8.38
N GLU A 49 -0.10 -16.25 8.84
CA GLU A 49 -1.28 -15.91 8.04
C GLU A 49 -1.29 -14.42 7.70
N THR A 50 -1.10 -13.55 8.68
CA THR A 50 -1.03 -12.10 8.45
C THR A 50 0.22 -11.69 7.65
N LEU A 51 1.37 -12.34 7.86
CA LEU A 51 2.55 -12.10 7.03
C LEU A 51 2.31 -12.46 5.57
N ASN A 52 1.65 -13.57 5.28
CA ASN A 52 1.33 -13.95 3.92
C ASN A 52 0.19 -13.09 3.33
N LEU A 53 -0.74 -12.57 4.15
CA LEU A 53 -1.72 -11.57 3.71
C LEU A 53 -1.02 -10.28 3.25
N LEU A 54 -0.04 -9.79 4.01
CA LEU A 54 0.77 -8.62 3.62
C LEU A 54 1.49 -8.86 2.30
N ARG A 55 2.10 -10.03 2.12
CA ARG A 55 2.77 -10.40 0.86
C ARG A 55 1.79 -10.43 -0.31
N ALA A 56 0.58 -11.00 -0.11
CA ALA A 56 -0.45 -11.01 -1.15
C ALA A 56 -0.95 -9.59 -1.49
N ALA A 57 -1.16 -8.73 -0.49
CA ALA A 57 -1.55 -7.35 -0.70
C ALA A 57 -0.46 -6.58 -1.50
N ALA A 58 0.80 -6.77 -1.14
CA ALA A 58 1.94 -6.19 -1.87
C ALA A 58 2.02 -6.68 -3.32
N LEU A 59 1.78 -7.96 -3.58
CA LEU A 59 1.74 -8.50 -4.94
C LEU A 59 0.59 -7.93 -5.78
N LEU A 60 -0.54 -7.61 -5.15
CA LEU A 60 -1.76 -7.18 -5.84
C LEU A 60 -1.92 -5.66 -5.92
N HIS A 61 -1.15 -4.86 -5.16
CA HIS A 61 -1.39 -3.42 -5.06
C HIS A 61 -1.37 -2.70 -6.42
N ASP A 62 -0.47 -3.09 -7.30
CA ASP A 62 -0.23 -2.47 -8.60
C ASP A 62 -0.73 -3.34 -9.79
N VAL A 63 -1.57 -4.36 -9.56
CA VAL A 63 -1.96 -5.34 -10.59
C VAL A 63 -2.70 -4.73 -11.79
N THR A 64 -3.25 -3.52 -11.65
CA THR A 64 -3.91 -2.74 -12.71
C THR A 64 -3.14 -1.47 -13.08
N LYS A 65 -1.93 -1.26 -12.55
CA LYS A 65 -1.17 0.00 -12.70
C LYS A 65 -0.79 0.35 -14.13
N GLU A 66 -0.59 -0.64 -14.96
CA GLU A 66 -0.16 -0.46 -16.35
C GLU A 66 -1.32 -0.47 -17.36
N LEU A 67 -2.58 -0.52 -16.86
CA LEU A 67 -3.76 -0.34 -17.69
C LEU A 67 -3.91 1.14 -18.09
N THR A 68 -4.47 1.38 -19.27
CA THR A 68 -4.81 2.74 -19.72
C THR A 68 -5.95 3.34 -18.90
N ASP A 69 -6.12 4.67 -18.97
CA ASP A 69 -7.22 5.35 -18.29
C ASP A 69 -8.59 4.79 -18.74
N GLU A 70 -8.75 4.47 -20.03
CA GLU A 70 -9.98 3.86 -20.57
C GLU A 70 -10.23 2.47 -19.99
N GLU A 71 -9.20 1.64 -19.87
CA GLU A 71 -9.30 0.30 -19.25
C GLU A 71 -9.63 0.40 -17.77
N GLN A 72 -9.03 1.36 -17.04
CA GLN A 72 -9.35 1.63 -15.65
C GLN A 72 -10.82 2.03 -15.48
N LEU A 73 -11.32 2.94 -16.31
CA LEU A 73 -12.73 3.38 -16.29
C LEU A 73 -13.69 2.24 -16.65
N ALA A 74 -13.33 1.39 -17.62
CA ALA A 74 -14.12 0.22 -17.98
C ALA A 74 -14.25 -0.80 -16.82
N ILE A 75 -13.21 -0.95 -15.98
CA ILE A 75 -13.29 -1.77 -14.76
C ILE A 75 -14.31 -1.17 -13.79
N LEU A 76 -14.31 0.16 -13.58
CA LEU A 76 -15.27 0.81 -12.70
C LEU A 76 -16.71 0.60 -13.19
N GLU A 77 -16.95 0.79 -14.48
CA GLU A 77 -18.26 0.58 -15.09
C GLU A 77 -18.73 -0.89 -14.93
N ALA A 78 -17.86 -1.86 -15.22
CA ALA A 78 -18.16 -3.28 -15.07
C ALA A 78 -18.54 -3.68 -13.64
N HIS A 79 -18.04 -2.95 -12.63
CA HIS A 79 -18.37 -3.15 -11.22
C HIS A 79 -19.46 -2.18 -10.69
N SER A 80 -20.11 -1.41 -11.58
CA SER A 80 -21.13 -0.41 -11.22
C SER A 80 -20.64 0.61 -10.19
N VAL A 81 -19.37 0.98 -10.27
CA VAL A 81 -18.73 2.00 -9.42
C VAL A 81 -18.62 3.29 -10.20
N THR A 82 -19.27 4.35 -9.71
CA THR A 82 -19.12 5.69 -10.25
C THR A 82 -17.92 6.35 -9.55
N PRO A 83 -16.83 6.71 -10.27
CA PRO A 83 -15.71 7.39 -9.66
C PRO A 83 -16.14 8.76 -9.15
N LEU A 84 -15.58 9.18 -8.03
CA LEU A 84 -15.78 10.52 -7.50
C LEU A 84 -15.02 11.55 -8.37
N PRO A 85 -15.43 12.83 -8.37
CA PRO A 85 -14.68 13.88 -9.07
C PRO A 85 -13.20 13.92 -8.67
N GLU A 86 -12.89 13.62 -7.41
CA GLU A 86 -11.54 13.57 -6.85
C GLU A 86 -10.71 12.41 -7.43
N ASP A 87 -11.33 11.25 -7.65
CA ASP A 87 -10.69 10.11 -8.30
C ASP A 87 -10.29 10.48 -9.74
N LEU A 88 -11.19 11.12 -10.49
CA LEU A 88 -10.94 11.57 -11.86
C LEU A 88 -9.89 12.70 -11.92
N ALA A 89 -9.89 13.61 -10.95
CA ALA A 89 -8.88 14.65 -10.85
C ALA A 89 -7.49 14.10 -10.49
N SER A 90 -7.43 12.88 -9.94
CA SER A 90 -6.21 12.19 -9.50
C SER A 90 -6.04 10.84 -10.20
N MET A 91 -6.27 10.76 -11.52
CA MET A 91 -6.19 9.52 -12.31
C MET A 91 -4.98 8.62 -12.00
N PRO A 92 -3.77 9.12 -11.72
CA PRO A 92 -2.66 8.26 -11.33
C PRO A 92 -2.88 7.40 -10.09
N THR A 93 -3.91 7.70 -9.27
CA THR A 93 -4.26 6.91 -8.06
C THR A 93 -5.38 5.89 -8.29
N ILE A 94 -6.07 5.96 -9.43
CA ILE A 94 -7.29 5.17 -9.70
C ILE A 94 -7.01 3.66 -9.77
N HIS A 95 -5.77 3.28 -10.12
CA HIS A 95 -5.38 1.87 -10.17
C HIS A 95 -5.53 1.16 -8.81
N ALA A 96 -5.40 1.87 -7.69
CA ALA A 96 -5.62 1.30 -6.37
C ALA A 96 -7.09 0.89 -6.17
N LEU A 97 -8.03 1.70 -6.67
CA LEU A 97 -9.45 1.37 -6.66
C LEU A 97 -9.76 0.18 -7.57
N THR A 98 -9.29 0.21 -8.81
CA THR A 98 -9.57 -0.85 -9.78
C THR A 98 -8.90 -2.17 -9.39
N ALA A 99 -7.67 -2.14 -8.84
CA ALA A 99 -7.03 -3.33 -8.29
C ALA A 99 -7.88 -3.96 -7.17
N ALA A 100 -8.35 -3.16 -6.22
CA ALA A 100 -9.23 -3.63 -5.14
C ALA A 100 -10.54 -4.25 -5.68
N LEU A 101 -11.14 -3.66 -6.72
CA LEU A 101 -12.39 -4.15 -7.32
C LEU A 101 -12.24 -5.49 -8.04
N ILE A 102 -11.13 -5.74 -8.72
CA ILE A 102 -10.96 -7.00 -9.46
C ILE A 102 -10.56 -8.17 -8.57
N ILE A 103 -10.02 -7.94 -7.36
CA ILE A 103 -9.55 -9.01 -6.47
C ILE A 103 -10.64 -10.06 -6.20
N PRO A 104 -11.88 -9.74 -5.82
CA PRO A 104 -12.90 -10.74 -5.53
C PRO A 104 -13.27 -11.64 -6.71
N ARG A 105 -13.13 -11.13 -7.94
CA ARG A 105 -13.43 -11.85 -9.18
C ARG A 105 -12.21 -12.66 -9.67
N ASP A 106 -11.05 -11.99 -9.75
CA ASP A 106 -9.87 -12.54 -10.43
C ASP A 106 -8.96 -13.33 -9.47
N PHE A 107 -9.00 -13.00 -8.18
CA PHE A 107 -8.20 -13.60 -7.11
C PHE A 107 -9.05 -13.94 -5.88
N PRO A 108 -10.16 -14.69 -6.03
CA PRO A 108 -11.15 -14.88 -4.96
C PRO A 108 -10.57 -15.52 -3.68
N GLU A 109 -9.50 -16.28 -3.81
CA GLU A 109 -8.77 -16.88 -2.68
C GLU A 109 -8.03 -15.84 -1.82
N PHE A 110 -7.87 -14.60 -2.32
CA PHE A 110 -7.25 -13.47 -1.64
C PHE A 110 -8.25 -12.34 -1.32
N ALA A 111 -9.55 -12.57 -1.48
CA ALA A 111 -10.59 -11.55 -1.28
C ALA A 111 -10.89 -11.24 0.21
N ASP A 112 -9.87 -11.25 1.06
CA ASP A 112 -9.96 -10.83 2.47
C ASP A 112 -10.17 -9.30 2.53
N PRO A 113 -11.16 -8.78 3.28
CA PRO A 113 -11.41 -7.35 3.39
C PRO A 113 -10.18 -6.53 3.83
N ARG A 114 -9.35 -7.07 4.73
CA ARG A 114 -8.12 -6.40 5.19
C ARG A 114 -7.11 -6.20 4.05
N LEU A 115 -7.01 -7.21 3.17
CA LEU A 115 -6.17 -7.15 1.98
C LEU A 115 -6.73 -6.15 0.96
N ILE A 116 -8.04 -6.21 0.70
CA ILE A 116 -8.72 -5.32 -0.25
C ILE A 116 -8.56 -3.86 0.18
N ASP A 117 -8.76 -3.55 1.47
CA ASP A 117 -8.57 -2.20 2.00
C ASP A 117 -7.11 -1.74 1.86
N ALA A 118 -6.13 -2.61 2.19
CA ALA A 118 -4.73 -2.28 2.02
C ALA A 118 -4.36 -1.97 0.56
N VAL A 119 -4.90 -2.74 -0.39
CA VAL A 119 -4.73 -2.46 -1.84
C VAL A 119 -5.47 -1.18 -2.24
N ARG A 120 -6.72 -0.97 -1.76
CA ARG A 120 -7.54 0.19 -2.11
C ARG A 120 -6.91 1.52 -1.72
N TYR A 121 -6.25 1.56 -0.56
CA TYR A 121 -5.75 2.80 0.02
C TYR A 121 -4.23 2.95 -0.01
N HIS A 122 -3.51 2.07 -0.72
CA HIS A 122 -2.04 2.11 -0.73
C HIS A 122 -1.44 3.38 -1.35
N THR A 123 -2.18 4.10 -2.20
CA THR A 123 -1.68 5.33 -2.84
C THR A 123 -2.11 6.60 -2.12
N THR A 124 -3.33 6.63 -1.61
CA THR A 124 -3.91 7.83 -0.99
C THR A 124 -3.79 7.82 0.53
N GLY A 125 -3.73 6.64 1.13
CA GLY A 125 -4.09 6.47 2.52
C GLY A 125 -5.58 6.76 2.75
N ARG A 126 -5.98 6.77 4.00
CA ARG A 126 -7.28 7.24 4.51
C ARG A 126 -7.20 7.57 5.99
N GLU A 127 -8.21 8.24 6.53
CA GLU A 127 -8.41 8.31 7.97
C GLU A 127 -8.55 6.90 8.57
N ASP A 128 -8.01 6.69 9.75
CA ASP A 128 -8.08 5.44 10.52
C ASP A 128 -7.51 4.21 9.80
N MET A 129 -6.37 4.38 9.11
CA MET A 129 -5.67 3.24 8.50
C MET A 129 -5.34 2.18 9.55
N SER A 130 -5.68 0.93 9.25
CA SER A 130 -5.23 -0.23 10.02
C SER A 130 -3.70 -0.42 9.92
N LEU A 131 -3.15 -1.24 10.80
CA LEU A 131 -1.71 -1.56 10.77
C LEU A 131 -1.29 -2.19 9.43
N ILE A 132 -2.16 -3.04 8.84
CA ILE A 132 -1.91 -3.68 7.55
C ILE A 132 -1.88 -2.64 6.43
N GLU A 133 -2.82 -1.70 6.40
CA GLU A 133 -2.84 -0.61 5.41
C GLU A 133 -1.59 0.27 5.52
N LYS A 134 -1.19 0.67 6.73
CA LYS A 134 0.02 1.48 6.95
C LYS A 134 1.29 0.76 6.48
N ILE A 135 1.38 -0.57 6.71
CA ILE A 135 2.53 -1.37 6.26
C ILE A 135 2.60 -1.39 4.73
N ILE A 136 1.50 -1.64 4.02
CA ILE A 136 1.49 -1.66 2.54
C ILE A 136 1.76 -0.26 1.99
N PHE A 137 1.13 0.77 2.55
CA PHE A 137 1.34 2.16 2.17
C PHE A 137 2.81 2.58 2.30
N LEU A 138 3.45 2.27 3.42
CA LEU A 138 4.86 2.60 3.64
C LEU A 138 5.78 1.71 2.78
N ALA A 139 5.49 0.41 2.64
CA ALA A 139 6.30 -0.51 1.87
C ALA A 139 6.45 -0.06 0.40
N ASP A 140 5.35 0.38 -0.25
CA ASP A 140 5.40 0.92 -1.61
C ASP A 140 6.25 2.20 -1.70
N TYR A 141 6.29 3.01 -0.64
CA TYR A 141 7.06 4.24 -0.64
C TYR A 141 8.56 4.02 -0.41
N ILE A 142 8.95 3.04 0.44
CA ILE A 142 10.35 2.82 0.85
C ILE A 142 10.98 1.54 0.30
N ASP A 143 10.37 0.84 -0.68
CA ASP A 143 10.95 -0.36 -1.26
C ASP A 143 12.35 -0.12 -1.87
N ASP A 144 13.15 -1.19 -2.01
CA ASP A 144 14.55 -1.07 -2.41
C ASP A 144 14.74 -0.65 -3.89
N THR A 145 13.67 -0.60 -4.69
CA THR A 145 13.72 -0.07 -6.07
C THR A 145 13.51 1.44 -6.14
N ARG A 146 13.06 2.07 -5.05
CA ARG A 146 12.88 3.51 -4.97
C ARG A 146 14.23 4.22 -4.78
N THR A 147 14.66 4.92 -5.83
CA THR A 147 15.94 5.64 -5.86
C THR A 147 15.82 7.13 -5.59
N TYR A 148 14.60 7.66 -5.40
CA TYR A 148 14.40 9.05 -5.01
C TYR A 148 15.01 9.29 -3.62
N PRO A 149 15.79 10.38 -3.44
CA PRO A 149 16.44 10.66 -2.16
C PRO A 149 15.50 10.57 -0.96
N ALA A 150 14.32 11.20 -1.03
CA ALA A 150 13.35 11.18 0.07
C ALA A 150 12.86 9.77 0.45
N CYS A 151 12.77 8.85 -0.51
CA CYS A 151 12.39 7.45 -0.24
C CYS A 151 13.55 6.70 0.42
N ALA A 152 14.77 6.85 -0.12
CA ALA A 152 15.95 6.19 0.41
C ALA A 152 16.29 6.69 1.83
N GLU A 153 16.26 8.00 2.04
CA GLU A 153 16.48 8.62 3.36
C GLU A 153 15.46 8.13 4.38
N LEU A 154 14.17 8.09 4.05
CA LEU A 154 13.14 7.61 4.97
C LEU A 154 13.32 6.12 5.29
N ARG A 155 13.70 5.28 4.30
CA ARG A 155 14.03 3.87 4.53
C ARG A 155 15.18 3.73 5.51
N ASP A 156 16.28 4.46 5.28
CA ASP A 156 17.47 4.42 6.11
C ASP A 156 17.17 4.92 7.54
N GLU A 157 16.44 6.03 7.68
CA GLU A 157 15.98 6.55 8.97
C GLU A 157 15.11 5.52 9.72
N PHE A 158 14.15 4.89 9.02
CA PHE A 158 13.25 3.93 9.63
C PHE A 158 14.00 2.74 10.25
N PHE A 159 14.93 2.14 9.51
CA PHE A 159 15.64 0.96 9.99
C PHE A 159 16.83 1.29 10.91
N SER A 160 17.47 2.46 10.76
CA SER A 160 18.55 2.91 11.65
C SER A 160 18.06 3.18 13.08
N ALA A 161 16.76 3.43 13.27
CA ALA A 161 16.15 3.58 14.58
C ALA A 161 16.02 2.24 15.35
N HIS A 162 16.45 1.12 14.77
CA HIS A 162 16.37 -0.22 15.36
C HIS A 162 14.98 -0.60 15.87
N PRO A 163 13.94 -0.62 14.99
CA PRO A 163 12.55 -0.85 15.41
C PRO A 163 12.31 -2.22 16.06
N THR A 164 13.22 -3.18 15.89
CA THR A 164 13.20 -4.47 16.59
C THR A 164 13.39 -4.34 18.10
N ASP A 165 14.08 -3.31 18.55
CA ASP A 165 14.40 -3.08 19.97
C ASP A 165 13.32 -2.28 20.68
N MET A 166 12.38 -1.70 19.93
CA MET A 166 11.26 -0.90 20.43
C MET A 166 10.16 -1.77 21.04
N GLY A 167 9.47 -1.26 22.06
CA GLY A 167 8.21 -1.81 22.55
C GLY A 167 7.09 -1.71 21.48
N TYR A 168 6.02 -2.50 21.62
CA TYR A 168 4.95 -2.55 20.62
C TYR A 168 4.35 -1.17 20.31
N GLY A 169 3.96 -0.40 21.34
CA GLY A 169 3.38 0.94 21.16
C GLY A 169 4.36 1.92 20.52
N GLU A 170 5.63 1.90 20.92
CA GLU A 170 6.69 2.71 20.32
C GLU A 170 6.90 2.38 18.85
N ARG A 171 6.85 1.10 18.51
CA ARG A 171 6.98 0.60 17.13
C ARG A 171 5.81 1.04 16.26
N VAL A 172 4.58 1.03 16.79
CA VAL A 172 3.39 1.56 16.09
C VAL A 172 3.57 3.06 15.83
N ARG A 173 3.99 3.84 16.84
CA ARG A 173 4.27 5.27 16.66
C ARG A 173 5.39 5.54 15.64
N HIS A 174 6.41 4.69 15.64
CA HIS A 174 7.50 4.80 14.66
C HIS A 174 7.00 4.58 13.23
N LEU A 175 6.12 3.59 13.02
CA LEU A 175 5.45 3.37 11.73
C LEU A 175 4.56 4.56 11.36
N ASP A 176 3.80 5.12 12.29
CA ASP A 176 2.92 6.27 12.06
C ASP A 176 3.72 7.53 11.68
N ARG A 177 4.85 7.79 12.33
CA ARG A 177 5.77 8.88 11.94
C ARG A 177 6.33 8.68 10.53
N ALA A 178 6.71 7.46 10.18
CA ALA A 178 7.23 7.16 8.84
C ALA A 178 6.14 7.29 7.77
N ALA A 179 4.92 6.83 8.04
CA ALA A 179 3.78 7.01 7.15
C ALA A 179 3.44 8.51 6.97
N LEU A 180 3.40 9.29 8.05
CA LEU A 180 3.20 10.74 7.98
C LEU A 180 4.29 11.42 7.16
N ARG A 181 5.57 11.08 7.39
CA ARG A 181 6.71 11.64 6.63
C ARG A 181 6.60 11.31 5.14
N SER A 182 6.19 10.10 4.78
CA SER A 182 5.99 9.71 3.38
C SER A 182 4.86 10.50 2.72
N ILE A 183 3.76 10.76 3.44
CA ILE A 183 2.67 11.63 2.97
C ILE A 183 3.18 13.06 2.76
N ASP A 184 3.88 13.64 3.73
CA ASP A 184 4.41 15.01 3.62
C ASP A 184 5.36 15.17 2.43
N ASN A 185 6.25 14.20 2.21
CA ASN A 185 7.14 14.18 1.04
C ASN A 185 6.36 14.11 -0.28
N ASN A 186 5.30 13.27 -0.32
CA ASN A 186 4.45 13.15 -1.51
C ASN A 186 3.66 14.44 -1.77
N LEU A 187 3.10 15.07 -0.74
CA LEU A 187 2.41 16.35 -0.84
C LEU A 187 3.34 17.46 -1.35
N ALA A 188 4.57 17.53 -0.84
CA ALA A 188 5.58 18.47 -1.32
C ALA A 188 5.89 18.25 -2.81
N TYR A 189 6.04 17.00 -3.25
CA TYR A 189 6.25 16.64 -4.64
C TYR A 189 5.05 17.03 -5.53
N LEU A 190 3.82 16.71 -5.12
CA LEU A 190 2.60 17.01 -5.86
C LEU A 190 2.41 18.53 -6.00
N ASN A 191 2.61 19.30 -4.93
CA ASN A 191 2.56 20.76 -4.93
C ASN A 191 3.61 21.35 -5.87
N ALA A 192 4.86 20.89 -5.82
CA ALA A 192 5.91 21.35 -6.72
C ALA A 192 5.62 21.06 -8.19
N LYS A 193 4.84 20.01 -8.48
CA LYS A 193 4.40 19.65 -9.83
C LYS A 193 3.02 20.20 -10.20
N GLN A 194 2.40 21.00 -9.35
CA GLN A 194 1.04 21.54 -9.52
C GLN A 194 0.00 20.46 -9.86
N ARG A 195 0.13 19.28 -9.21
CA ARG A 195 -0.79 18.16 -9.38
C ARG A 195 -1.86 18.18 -8.31
N ASN A 196 -3.03 17.63 -8.66
CA ASN A 196 -4.12 17.48 -7.71
C ASN A 196 -3.72 16.55 -6.56
N ILE A 197 -4.17 16.92 -5.36
CA ILE A 197 -4.02 16.14 -4.14
C ILE A 197 -5.38 15.52 -3.84
N HIS A 198 -5.39 14.20 -3.68
CA HIS A 198 -6.62 13.50 -3.33
C HIS A 198 -7.04 13.82 -1.88
N PRO A 199 -8.32 14.13 -1.58
CA PRO A 199 -8.76 14.48 -0.22
C PRO A 199 -8.46 13.42 0.83
N LEU A 200 -8.51 12.14 0.46
CA LEU A 200 -8.15 11.04 1.37
C LEU A 200 -6.70 11.14 1.86
N THR A 201 -5.78 11.65 1.04
CA THR A 201 -4.37 11.84 1.46
C THR A 201 -4.26 12.92 2.55
N LEU A 202 -5.06 13.98 2.44
CA LEU A 202 -5.12 15.00 3.48
C LEU A 202 -5.76 14.46 4.76
N ALA A 203 -6.85 13.70 4.65
CA ALA A 203 -7.50 13.06 5.78
C ALA A 203 -6.56 12.06 6.50
N ALA A 204 -5.82 11.25 5.74
CA ALA A 204 -4.80 10.34 6.30
C ALA A 204 -3.71 11.10 7.07
N ARG A 205 -3.24 12.21 6.51
CA ARG A 205 -2.24 13.08 7.13
C ARG A 205 -2.74 13.64 8.46
N ASP A 206 -3.93 14.23 8.45
CA ASP A 206 -4.52 14.87 9.62
C ASP A 206 -4.80 13.86 10.74
N ASP A 207 -5.25 12.64 10.40
CA ASP A 207 -5.43 11.55 11.34
C ASP A 207 -4.10 11.13 12.00
N LEU A 208 -3.05 10.91 11.21
CA LEU A 208 -1.74 10.54 11.72
C LEU A 208 -1.15 11.65 12.62
N MET A 209 -1.30 12.91 12.24
CA MET A 209 -0.87 14.05 13.06
C MET A 209 -1.59 14.08 14.41
N ARG A 210 -2.91 13.91 14.42
CA ARG A 210 -3.72 13.86 15.64
C ARG A 210 -3.24 12.72 16.56
N ARG A 211 -3.11 11.49 16.05
CA ARG A 211 -2.65 10.32 16.81
C ARG A 211 -1.28 10.51 17.44
N LEU A 212 -0.37 11.15 16.72
CA LEU A 212 0.99 11.41 17.23
C LEU A 212 1.03 12.54 18.25
N SER A 213 0.04 13.46 18.27
CA SER A 213 -0.07 14.58 19.21
C SER A 213 -0.81 14.22 20.51
N ASP A 214 -1.76 13.29 20.46
CA ASP A 214 -2.60 12.91 21.62
C ASP A 214 -1.85 12.02 22.63
N GLU A 215 -0.64 11.57 22.30
CA GLU A 215 0.15 10.63 23.12
C GLU A 215 1.44 11.27 23.70
N ASP A 216 1.70 12.57 23.46
CA ASP A 216 2.76 13.37 24.09
C ASP A 216 2.24 14.09 25.37
#